data_0b350e40361ac624c28ab1976653f74c
#
_entry.id   0b350e40361ac624c28ab1976653f74c
#
_cell.length_a   1.000
_cell.length_b   1.000
_cell.length_c   1.000
_cell.angle_alpha   90.00
_cell.angle_beta   90.00
_cell.angle_gamma   90.00
#
_symmetry.space_group_name_H-M   'P 1'
#
loop_
_entity.id
_entity.type
_entity.pdbx_description
1 polymer ?
#
loop_
_entity_poly.entity_id
_entity_poly.type
_entity_poly.pdbx_seq_one_letter_code
_entity_poly.pdbx_strand_id
1 'polypeptide(L)'
;AAADFRRDIRPILEKHCYECHSEKAKKEKAGYVFDNLKRFAGDIDPRGIVVPGEPERSRFFEVVTTAGDNQMPPNGPRLDAKDIKLLRTWIEEGAALEKAAAGSGLPPKSQLPSRPAPAESPLLDWTSTDGKTIQARFVRLKEDAVVIRKSNGQFFKVPLDRLSPASKEQASKAAAAEPPP
;
A
#
# COMPACT_ATOMS: atom_id res chain seq x y z
N ALA A 1 25.34 1.75 -1.57
CA ALA A 1 25.05 2.82 -2.53
C ALA A 1 23.53 2.94 -2.65
N ALA A 2 23.01 4.16 -2.55
CA ALA A 2 21.58 4.42 -2.63
C ALA A 2 21.02 3.98 -3.99
N ALA A 3 19.84 3.36 -3.96
CA ALA A 3 19.16 2.92 -5.16
C ALA A 3 18.46 4.11 -5.84
N ASP A 4 18.79 4.37 -7.10
CA ASP A 4 18.19 5.44 -7.88
C ASP A 4 17.03 4.87 -8.72
N PHE A 5 15.86 5.52 -8.64
CA PHE A 5 14.68 5.03 -9.35
C PHE A 5 14.90 4.95 -10.87
N ARG A 6 15.43 6.02 -11.48
CA ARG A 6 15.57 6.09 -12.95
C ARG A 6 16.64 5.16 -13.47
N ARG A 7 17.74 5.01 -12.73
CA ARG A 7 18.90 4.20 -13.13
C ARG A 7 18.73 2.73 -12.79
N ASP A 8 18.20 2.42 -11.59
CA ASP A 8 18.26 1.07 -11.03
C ASP A 8 16.88 0.39 -11.00
N ILE A 9 15.81 1.13 -10.68
CA ILE A 9 14.47 0.55 -10.47
C ILE A 9 13.64 0.54 -11.76
N ARG A 10 13.63 1.65 -12.49
CA ARG A 10 12.86 1.76 -13.73
C ARG A 10 13.19 0.67 -14.75
N PRO A 11 14.44 0.29 -15.02
CA PRO A 11 14.76 -0.81 -15.94
C PRO A 11 14.18 -2.16 -15.49
N ILE A 12 14.10 -2.41 -14.17
CA ILE A 12 13.48 -3.60 -13.62
C ILE A 12 11.96 -3.59 -13.90
N LEU A 13 11.31 -2.44 -13.68
CA LEU A 13 9.88 -2.28 -13.97
C LEU A 13 9.57 -2.43 -15.46
N GLU A 14 10.39 -1.84 -16.32
CA GLU A 14 10.26 -1.95 -17.78
C GLU A 14 10.34 -3.39 -18.24
N LYS A 15 11.30 -4.15 -17.73
CA LYS A 15 11.54 -5.54 -18.10
C LYS A 15 10.46 -6.51 -17.59
N HIS A 16 9.96 -6.31 -16.38
CA HIS A 16 9.16 -7.32 -15.69
C HIS A 16 7.70 -6.92 -15.42
N CYS A 17 7.39 -5.61 -15.44
CA CYS A 17 6.09 -5.09 -14.97
C CYS A 17 5.28 -4.40 -16.06
N TYR A 18 5.92 -3.64 -16.97
CA TYR A 18 5.23 -2.82 -17.96
C TYR A 18 4.42 -3.61 -18.98
N GLU A 19 4.72 -4.89 -19.16
CA GLU A 19 3.91 -5.76 -20.03
C GLU A 19 2.45 -5.83 -19.59
N CYS A 20 2.19 -5.70 -18.26
CA CYS A 20 0.85 -5.80 -17.67
C CYS A 20 0.41 -4.55 -16.89
N HIS A 21 1.33 -3.65 -16.54
CA HIS A 21 1.12 -2.49 -15.68
C HIS A 21 1.64 -1.19 -16.33
N SER A 22 1.15 -0.86 -17.52
CA SER A 22 1.58 0.29 -18.31
C SER A 22 0.39 1.01 -18.92
N GLU A 23 0.30 2.30 -18.68
CA GLU A 23 -0.67 3.19 -19.30
C GLU A 23 -0.44 3.31 -20.83
N LYS A 24 0.83 3.41 -21.24
CA LYS A 24 1.20 3.48 -22.65
C LYS A 24 0.79 2.23 -23.42
N ALA A 25 0.91 1.06 -22.82
CA ALA A 25 0.48 -0.20 -23.40
C ALA A 25 -1.03 -0.45 -23.25
N LYS A 26 -1.78 0.46 -22.61
CA LYS A 26 -3.20 0.30 -22.25
C LYS A 26 -3.49 -1.00 -21.48
N LYS A 27 -2.55 -1.38 -20.63
CA LYS A 27 -2.61 -2.59 -19.80
C LYS A 27 -2.51 -2.17 -18.33
N GLU A 28 -3.65 -2.05 -17.68
CA GLU A 28 -3.76 -1.59 -16.29
C GLU A 28 -4.32 -2.71 -15.41
N LYS A 29 -3.61 -3.85 -15.37
CA LYS A 29 -4.05 -4.97 -14.52
C LYS A 29 -4.13 -4.56 -13.06
N ALA A 30 -5.23 -4.88 -12.42
CA ALA A 30 -5.55 -4.49 -11.05
C ALA A 30 -5.53 -2.96 -10.78
N GLY A 31 -5.56 -2.14 -11.84
CA GLY A 31 -5.54 -0.67 -11.74
C GLY A 31 -4.17 -0.06 -11.47
N TYR A 32 -3.10 -0.87 -11.44
CA TYR A 32 -1.74 -0.39 -11.20
C TYR A 32 -1.03 -0.04 -12.49
N VAL A 33 -0.32 1.09 -12.48
CA VAL A 33 0.43 1.63 -13.61
C VAL A 33 1.77 2.14 -13.10
N PHE A 34 2.86 1.61 -13.64
CA PHE A 34 4.20 1.95 -13.15
C PHE A 34 5.01 2.85 -14.11
N ASP A 35 4.57 3.00 -15.35
CA ASP A 35 5.20 3.89 -16.35
C ASP A 35 4.70 5.34 -16.28
N ASN A 36 3.59 5.60 -15.59
CA ASN A 36 3.13 6.94 -15.25
C ASN A 36 3.53 7.28 -13.81
N LEU A 37 4.60 8.09 -13.65
CA LEU A 37 5.16 8.42 -12.34
C LEU A 37 4.17 9.11 -11.40
N LYS A 38 3.23 9.90 -11.94
CA LYS A 38 2.21 10.58 -11.11
C LYS A 38 1.23 9.58 -10.51
N ARG A 39 0.81 8.60 -11.29
CA ARG A 39 -0.07 7.51 -10.80
C ARG A 39 0.68 6.60 -9.83
N PHE A 40 1.90 6.21 -10.19
CA PHE A 40 2.74 5.37 -9.34
C PHE A 40 3.10 6.05 -8.01
N ALA A 41 3.31 7.37 -8.00
CA ALA A 41 3.49 8.12 -6.75
C ALA A 41 2.30 8.00 -5.80
N GLY A 42 1.09 7.90 -6.33
CA GLY A 42 -0.13 7.65 -5.53
C GLY A 42 -0.19 6.24 -4.91
N ASP A 43 0.57 5.30 -5.45
CA ASP A 43 0.67 3.93 -4.93
C ASP A 43 1.81 3.78 -3.90
N ILE A 44 2.69 4.79 -3.78
CA ILE A 44 3.78 4.89 -2.81
C ILE A 44 3.29 5.67 -1.60
N ASP A 45 2.69 5.00 -0.65
CA ASP A 45 2.06 5.58 0.53
C ASP A 45 2.08 4.58 1.68
N PRO A 46 2.08 4.98 2.94
CA PRO A 46 1.97 4.07 4.09
C PRO A 46 0.78 3.10 4.04
N ARG A 47 -0.23 3.39 3.21
CA ARG A 47 -1.41 2.55 2.95
C ARG A 47 -1.45 2.03 1.51
N GLY A 48 -0.45 2.36 0.70
CA GLY A 48 -0.31 1.94 -0.69
C GLY A 48 0.26 0.54 -0.86
N ILE A 49 0.56 0.18 -2.10
CA ILE A 49 1.21 -1.10 -2.42
C ILE A 49 2.72 -1.06 -2.18
N VAL A 50 3.31 0.13 -2.19
CA VAL A 50 4.69 0.37 -1.78
C VAL A 50 4.67 1.21 -0.51
N VAL A 51 5.15 0.66 0.59
CA VAL A 51 5.23 1.33 1.89
C VAL A 51 6.66 1.83 2.08
N PRO A 52 6.90 3.16 2.00
CA PRO A 52 8.24 3.73 2.14
C PRO A 52 8.91 3.31 3.44
N GLY A 53 10.14 2.80 3.35
CA GLY A 53 10.92 2.32 4.48
C GLY A 53 10.58 0.90 4.98
N GLU A 54 9.52 0.27 4.45
CA GLU A 54 9.01 -1.00 4.97
C GLU A 54 8.74 -2.02 3.84
N PRO A 55 9.78 -2.66 3.27
CA PRO A 55 9.61 -3.63 2.18
C PRO A 55 8.72 -4.81 2.57
N GLU A 56 8.84 -5.32 3.79
CA GLU A 56 8.04 -6.46 4.28
C GLU A 56 6.53 -6.13 4.41
N ARG A 57 6.17 -4.85 4.45
CA ARG A 57 4.79 -4.38 4.45
C ARG A 57 4.31 -3.93 3.08
N SER A 58 5.21 -3.88 2.12
CA SER A 58 4.91 -3.49 0.74
C SER A 58 4.36 -4.67 -0.03
N ARG A 59 3.07 -4.61 -0.39
CA ARG A 59 2.45 -5.64 -1.24
C ARG A 59 3.20 -5.81 -2.56
N PHE A 60 3.72 -4.73 -3.11
CA PHE A 60 4.57 -4.74 -4.29
C PHE A 60 5.78 -5.66 -4.11
N PHE A 61 6.47 -5.58 -2.97
CA PHE A 61 7.64 -6.40 -2.67
C PHE A 61 7.26 -7.86 -2.40
N GLU A 62 6.16 -8.07 -1.68
CA GLU A 62 5.64 -9.40 -1.40
C GLU A 62 5.40 -10.21 -2.68
N VAL A 63 4.68 -9.64 -3.67
CA VAL A 63 4.30 -10.38 -4.88
C VAL A 63 5.49 -10.70 -5.80
N VAL A 64 6.58 -9.94 -5.75
CA VAL A 64 7.79 -10.23 -6.53
C VAL A 64 8.74 -11.21 -5.84
N THR A 65 8.57 -11.43 -4.54
CA THR A 65 9.41 -12.36 -3.75
C THR A 65 8.71 -13.67 -3.44
N THR A 66 7.37 -13.69 -3.38
CA THR A 66 6.58 -14.88 -3.09
C THR A 66 6.44 -15.78 -4.33
N ALA A 67 6.34 -17.10 -4.10
CA ALA A 67 6.00 -18.08 -5.13
C ALA A 67 4.51 -18.45 -5.04
N GLY A 68 3.88 -18.80 -6.16
CA GLY A 68 2.51 -19.28 -6.23
C GLY A 68 1.57 -18.32 -6.96
N ASP A 69 0.28 -18.44 -6.72
CA ASP A 69 -0.79 -17.78 -7.48
C ASP A 69 -0.72 -16.23 -7.48
N ASN A 70 -0.09 -15.65 -6.47
CA ASN A 70 0.09 -14.20 -6.33
C ASN A 70 1.46 -13.71 -6.82
N GLN A 71 2.26 -14.58 -7.42
CA GLN A 71 3.58 -14.21 -7.94
C GLN A 71 3.46 -13.19 -9.07
N MET A 72 4.38 -12.22 -9.08
CA MET A 72 4.56 -11.29 -10.21
C MET A 72 6.00 -11.37 -10.72
N PRO A 73 6.21 -11.45 -12.04
CA PRO A 73 5.21 -11.67 -13.11
C PRO A 73 4.54 -13.06 -13.00
N PRO A 74 3.23 -13.18 -13.38
CA PRO A 74 2.49 -14.44 -13.20
C PRO A 74 2.96 -15.57 -14.13
N ASN A 75 3.46 -15.25 -15.33
CA ASN A 75 3.86 -16.21 -16.37
C ASN A 75 5.31 -16.00 -16.85
N GLY A 76 6.08 -15.20 -16.14
CA GLY A 76 7.46 -14.86 -16.51
C GLY A 76 8.51 -15.46 -15.58
N PRO A 77 9.79 -15.34 -15.95
CA PRO A 77 10.87 -15.68 -15.04
C PRO A 77 10.79 -14.78 -13.81
N ARG A 78 11.10 -15.34 -12.65
CA ARG A 78 11.20 -14.59 -11.40
C ARG A 78 12.28 -13.51 -11.54
N LEU A 79 12.13 -12.44 -10.78
CA LEU A 79 13.17 -11.45 -10.67
C LEU A 79 14.46 -12.07 -10.12
N ASP A 80 15.58 -11.61 -10.63
CA ASP A 80 16.89 -12.03 -10.13
C ASP A 80 17.10 -11.52 -8.71
N ALA A 81 17.91 -12.22 -7.93
CA ALA A 81 18.25 -11.83 -6.57
C ALA A 81 18.85 -10.39 -6.49
N LYS A 82 19.54 -9.97 -7.56
CA LYS A 82 20.07 -8.60 -7.70
C LYS A 82 18.94 -7.58 -7.82
N ASP A 83 17.94 -7.85 -8.66
CA ASP A 83 16.80 -6.95 -8.88
C ASP A 83 15.93 -6.87 -7.63
N ILE A 84 15.69 -7.99 -6.96
CA ILE A 84 14.99 -8.05 -5.67
C ILE A 84 15.73 -7.21 -4.62
N LYS A 85 17.06 -7.31 -4.54
CA LYS A 85 17.87 -6.52 -3.62
C LYS A 85 17.79 -5.03 -3.90
N LEU A 86 17.81 -4.62 -5.18
CA LEU A 86 17.67 -3.22 -5.58
C LEU A 86 16.29 -2.66 -5.21
N LEU A 87 15.22 -3.42 -5.48
CA LEU A 87 13.86 -3.05 -5.08
C LEU A 87 13.74 -2.92 -3.56
N ARG A 88 14.30 -3.86 -2.80
CA ARG A 88 14.33 -3.80 -1.35
C ARG A 88 15.01 -2.53 -0.85
N THR A 89 16.25 -2.29 -1.33
CA THR A 89 17.02 -1.10 -0.94
C THR A 89 16.28 0.18 -1.28
N TRP A 90 15.68 0.26 -2.47
CA TRP A 90 14.90 1.43 -2.88
C TRP A 90 13.70 1.69 -1.96
N ILE A 91 12.97 0.65 -1.56
CA ILE A 91 11.84 0.78 -0.62
C ILE A 91 12.34 1.18 0.77
N GLU A 92 13.43 0.56 1.27
CA GLU A 92 14.06 0.88 2.56
C GLU A 92 14.51 2.35 2.63
N GLU A 93 14.97 2.91 1.50
CA GLU A 93 15.39 4.30 1.37
C GLU A 93 14.22 5.29 1.14
N GLY A 94 12.97 4.82 1.19
CA GLY A 94 11.78 5.66 1.10
C GLY A 94 11.10 5.70 -0.25
N ALA A 95 11.47 4.82 -1.18
CA ALA A 95 10.82 4.63 -2.49
C ALA A 95 10.70 5.92 -3.34
N ALA A 96 11.71 6.78 -3.33
CA ALA A 96 11.71 8.03 -4.07
C ALA A 96 11.72 7.80 -5.59
N LEU A 97 10.80 8.44 -6.33
CA LEU A 97 10.71 8.37 -7.80
C LEU A 97 11.65 9.32 -8.52
N GLU A 98 12.05 10.38 -7.86
CA GLU A 98 13.05 11.33 -8.36
C GLU A 98 14.20 11.40 -7.37
N LYS A 99 15.41 11.52 -7.90
CA LYS A 99 16.56 11.83 -7.05
C LYS A 99 16.26 13.19 -6.42
N ALA A 100 16.04 13.21 -5.11
CA ALA A 100 15.99 14.49 -4.38
C ALA A 100 17.24 15.26 -4.77
N ALA A 101 17.07 16.39 -5.47
CA ALA A 101 18.12 17.38 -5.56
C ALA A 101 18.58 17.59 -4.11
N ALA A 102 19.87 17.46 -3.87
CA ALA A 102 20.46 17.49 -2.54
C ALA A 102 19.84 18.65 -1.72
N GLY A 103 18.91 18.31 -0.81
CA GLY A 103 18.20 19.33 -0.04
C GLY A 103 16.82 18.95 0.51
N SER A 104 16.20 17.85 0.06
CA SER A 104 14.91 17.40 0.63
C SER A 104 14.99 15.94 0.99
N GLY A 105 15.98 15.59 1.81
CA GLY A 105 16.01 14.31 2.48
C GLY A 105 14.90 14.29 3.53
N LEU A 106 13.99 13.32 3.43
CA LEU A 106 13.32 12.84 4.61
C LEU A 106 14.44 12.45 5.60
N PRO A 107 14.47 12.99 6.80
CA PRO A 107 15.53 12.69 7.74
C PRO A 107 15.57 11.18 8.05
N PRO A 108 16.77 10.61 8.26
CA PRO A 108 16.86 9.24 8.70
C PRO A 108 16.04 9.07 9.98
N LYS A 109 15.45 7.91 10.16
CA LYS A 109 14.50 7.50 11.19
C LYS A 109 14.78 7.94 12.65
N SER A 110 15.92 8.61 12.89
CA SER A 110 16.37 9.05 14.23
C SER A 110 16.03 10.50 14.61
N GLN A 111 15.42 11.31 13.72
CA GLN A 111 15.19 12.73 14.01
C GLN A 111 13.84 13.30 13.52
N LEU A 112 12.84 12.48 13.29
CA LEU A 112 11.48 12.99 13.33
C LEU A 112 11.13 13.23 14.79
N PRO A 113 10.77 14.48 15.18
CA PRO A 113 10.01 14.62 16.40
C PRO A 113 8.82 13.70 16.23
N SER A 114 8.61 12.82 17.19
CA SER A 114 7.49 11.88 17.21
C SER A 114 6.21 12.69 17.02
N ARG A 115 5.81 12.85 15.75
CA ARG A 115 4.41 13.15 15.48
C ARG A 115 3.67 12.00 16.13
N PRO A 116 2.82 12.23 17.10
CA PRO A 116 2.09 11.14 17.72
C PRO A 116 1.52 10.34 16.57
N ALA A 117 1.85 9.05 16.55
CA ALA A 117 1.24 8.12 15.59
C ALA A 117 -0.24 8.46 15.60
N PRO A 118 -0.90 8.67 14.43
CA PRO A 118 -2.34 8.91 14.42
C PRO A 118 -2.90 7.79 15.28
N ALA A 119 -3.56 8.18 16.38
CA ALA A 119 -3.97 7.29 17.45
C ALA A 119 -4.56 6.08 16.78
N GLU A 120 -3.89 4.94 16.93
CA GLU A 120 -4.29 3.71 16.22
C GLU A 120 -5.76 3.54 16.54
N SER A 121 -6.62 3.66 15.52
CA SER A 121 -8.06 3.56 15.71
C SER A 121 -8.33 2.35 16.58
N PRO A 122 -9.09 2.48 17.68
CA PRO A 122 -9.28 1.40 18.62
C PRO A 122 -9.79 0.16 17.87
N LEU A 123 -9.45 -1.02 18.36
CA LEU A 123 -10.08 -2.26 17.92
C LEU A 123 -11.55 -2.16 18.29
N LEU A 124 -12.40 -2.17 17.29
CA LEU A 124 -13.85 -2.08 17.42
C LEU A 124 -14.49 -3.40 17.00
N ASP A 125 -15.60 -3.74 17.62
CA ASP A 125 -16.38 -4.91 17.25
C ASP A 125 -17.33 -4.56 16.10
N TRP A 126 -17.13 -5.20 14.96
CA TRP A 126 -17.95 -5.04 13.76
C TRP A 126 -18.87 -6.21 13.61
N THR A 127 -20.15 -5.98 13.84
CA THR A 127 -21.18 -7.02 13.73
C THR A 127 -21.92 -6.89 12.41
N SER A 128 -22.00 -8.01 11.69
CA SER A 128 -22.81 -8.09 10.47
C SER A 128 -24.28 -8.36 10.80
N THR A 129 -25.15 -8.16 9.81
CA THR A 129 -26.60 -8.50 9.91
C THR A 129 -26.82 -9.99 10.18
N ASP A 130 -25.85 -10.86 9.83
CA ASP A 130 -25.88 -12.31 10.09
C ASP A 130 -25.46 -12.66 11.54
N GLY A 131 -25.23 -11.66 12.40
CA GLY A 131 -24.80 -11.86 13.78
C GLY A 131 -23.33 -12.21 13.98
N LYS A 132 -22.53 -12.24 12.92
CA LYS A 132 -21.08 -12.47 13.01
C LYS A 132 -20.36 -11.20 13.43
N THR A 133 -19.59 -11.28 14.50
CA THR A 133 -18.76 -10.18 15.00
C THR A 133 -17.29 -10.43 14.68
N ILE A 134 -16.60 -9.42 14.20
CA ILE A 134 -15.16 -9.42 13.96
C ILE A 134 -14.52 -8.21 14.62
N GLN A 135 -13.38 -8.38 15.26
CA GLN A 135 -12.58 -7.30 15.81
C GLN A 135 -11.65 -6.74 14.74
N ALA A 136 -11.81 -5.46 14.46
CA ALA A 136 -11.01 -4.78 13.45
C ALA A 136 -10.92 -3.27 13.75
N ARG A 137 -9.86 -2.64 13.22
CA ARG A 137 -9.69 -1.19 13.30
C ARG A 137 -10.40 -0.53 12.13
N PHE A 138 -11.04 0.59 12.36
CA PHE A 138 -11.58 1.42 11.30
C PHE A 138 -10.44 2.00 10.47
N VAL A 139 -10.58 1.97 9.15
CA VAL A 139 -9.60 2.55 8.22
C VAL A 139 -10.21 3.75 7.50
N ARG A 140 -11.36 3.58 6.87
CA ARG A 140 -12.09 4.67 6.20
C ARG A 140 -13.51 4.24 5.84
N LEU A 141 -14.37 5.22 5.65
CA LEU A 141 -15.69 5.05 5.06
C LEU A 141 -15.62 5.44 3.57
N LYS A 142 -16.14 4.60 2.69
CA LYS A 142 -16.40 4.91 1.28
C LYS A 142 -17.88 4.76 1.02
N GLU A 143 -18.48 5.80 0.45
CA GLU A 143 -19.88 5.93 0.02
C GLU A 143 -20.88 4.90 0.62
N ASP A 144 -20.72 3.64 0.31
CA ASP A 144 -21.61 2.53 0.69
C ASP A 144 -20.91 1.37 1.45
N ALA A 145 -19.63 1.53 1.80
CA ALA A 145 -18.85 0.48 2.46
C ALA A 145 -17.82 1.03 3.45
N VAL A 146 -17.63 0.31 4.55
CA VAL A 146 -16.53 0.56 5.49
C VAL A 146 -15.33 -0.32 5.17
N VAL A 147 -14.16 0.27 5.19
CA VAL A 147 -12.89 -0.46 5.14
C VAL A 147 -12.37 -0.61 6.55
N ILE A 148 -12.17 -1.84 6.97
CA ILE A 148 -11.67 -2.22 8.28
C ILE A 148 -10.41 -3.06 8.15
N ARG A 149 -9.52 -3.00 9.15
CA ARG A 149 -8.29 -3.78 9.22
C ARG A 149 -8.31 -4.69 10.43
N LYS A 150 -8.23 -6.00 10.20
CA LYS A 150 -8.08 -6.99 11.29
C LYS A 150 -6.73 -6.88 11.97
N SER A 151 -6.61 -7.43 13.17
CA SER A 151 -5.35 -7.52 13.94
C SER A 151 -4.23 -8.24 13.20
N ASN A 152 -4.57 -9.15 12.27
CA ASN A 152 -3.61 -9.84 11.40
C ASN A 152 -3.14 -9.01 10.19
N GLY A 153 -3.54 -7.73 10.10
CA GLY A 153 -3.17 -6.82 9.02
C GLY A 153 -4.05 -6.88 7.77
N GLN A 154 -4.95 -7.84 7.66
CA GLN A 154 -5.85 -7.96 6.51
C GLN A 154 -6.91 -6.87 6.47
N PHE A 155 -7.13 -6.31 5.27
CA PHE A 155 -8.17 -5.33 5.01
C PHE A 155 -9.44 -6.01 4.49
N PHE A 156 -10.59 -5.54 4.97
CA PHE A 156 -11.89 -5.98 4.51
C PHE A 156 -12.74 -4.79 4.12
N LYS A 157 -13.32 -4.84 2.94
CA LYS A 157 -14.37 -3.92 2.52
C LYS A 157 -15.70 -4.56 2.87
N VAL A 158 -16.42 -3.98 3.83
CA VAL A 158 -17.72 -4.47 4.29
C VAL A 158 -18.78 -3.48 3.84
N PRO A 159 -19.71 -3.88 2.97
CA PRO A 159 -20.84 -3.04 2.58
C PRO A 159 -21.67 -2.63 3.81
N LEU A 160 -22.12 -1.38 3.85
CA LEU A 160 -22.91 -0.86 4.98
C LEU A 160 -24.23 -1.62 5.17
N ASP A 161 -24.83 -2.11 4.09
CA ASP A 161 -26.06 -2.89 4.14
C ASP A 161 -25.91 -4.22 4.89
N ARG A 162 -24.69 -4.77 4.91
CA ARG A 162 -24.35 -5.98 5.66
C ARG A 162 -23.91 -5.75 7.10
N LEU A 163 -23.83 -4.51 7.55
CA LEU A 163 -23.51 -4.18 8.93
C LEU A 163 -24.78 -3.99 9.76
N SER A 164 -24.71 -4.39 11.03
CA SER A 164 -25.75 -4.10 12.00
C SER A 164 -25.94 -2.59 12.17
N PRO A 165 -27.12 -2.12 12.63
CA PRO A 165 -27.36 -0.70 12.87
C PRO A 165 -26.32 -0.04 13.79
N ALA A 166 -25.92 -0.75 14.83
CA ALA A 166 -24.87 -0.28 15.75
C ALA A 166 -23.51 -0.11 15.07
N SER A 167 -23.11 -1.05 14.18
CA SER A 167 -21.86 -0.98 13.44
C SER A 167 -21.89 0.10 12.35
N LYS A 168 -23.05 0.42 11.79
CA LYS A 168 -23.22 1.56 10.87
C LYS A 168 -23.00 2.89 11.57
N GLU A 169 -23.61 3.08 12.73
CA GLU A 169 -23.43 4.28 13.55
C GLU A 169 -21.97 4.43 14.00
N GLN A 170 -21.33 3.33 14.38
CA GLN A 170 -19.93 3.28 14.74
C GLN A 170 -19.03 3.70 13.56
N ALA A 171 -19.32 3.25 12.34
CA ALA A 171 -18.60 3.62 11.12
C ALA A 171 -18.73 5.14 10.84
N SER A 172 -19.93 5.70 11.00
CA SER A 172 -20.19 7.13 10.81
C SER A 172 -19.46 7.99 11.86
N LYS A 173 -19.48 7.55 13.12
CA LYS A 173 -18.73 8.24 14.20
C LYS A 173 -17.22 8.19 13.98
N ALA A 174 -16.71 7.03 13.57
CA ALA A 174 -15.29 6.88 13.29
C ALA A 174 -14.84 7.73 12.09
N ALA A 175 -15.69 7.84 11.06
CA ALA A 175 -15.43 8.71 9.90
C ALA A 175 -15.47 10.19 10.25
N ALA A 176 -16.36 10.60 11.18
CA ALA A 176 -16.46 11.99 11.62
C ALA A 176 -15.32 12.42 12.55
N ALA A 177 -14.64 11.46 13.18
CA ALA A 177 -13.48 11.72 14.04
C ALA A 177 -12.16 11.86 13.26
N GLU A 178 -12.17 11.58 11.95
CA GLU A 178 -11.01 11.74 11.07
C GLU A 178 -11.00 13.18 10.53
N PRO A 179 -9.93 13.98 10.75
CA PRO A 179 -9.85 15.31 10.17
C PRO A 179 -9.88 15.22 8.64
N PRO A 180 -10.48 16.18 7.92
CA PRO A 180 -10.51 16.22 6.48
C PRO A 180 -9.09 16.23 5.91
N PRO A 181 -8.89 15.66 4.69
CA PRO A 181 -7.60 15.52 4.04
C PRO A 181 -6.92 16.86 3.74
#